data_4b93c631e99a1602d8d04eebc1ea0cba
#
_entry.id   4b93c631e99a1602d8d04eebc1ea0cba
#
_cell.length_a   1.000
_cell.length_b   1.000
_cell.length_c   1.000
_cell.angle_alpha   90.00
_cell.angle_beta   90.00
_cell.angle_gamma   90.00
#
_symmetry.space_group_name_H-M   'P 1'
#
loop_
_entity.id
_entity.type
_entity.pdbx_description
1 polymer ?
#
loop_
_entity_poly.entity_id
_entity_poly.type
_entity_poly.pdbx_seq_one_letter_code
_entity_poly.pdbx_strand_id
1 'polypeptide(L)'
;MPRLRSLPLVATALVSAGLAVGCGSSSSAGDHSFTGDAYPNVDRASTRQVKSPIYSGNVNQLKKVWSIPIEGKGVYGSYASTPLIVNGVVYSQDLESNVEAIDLESGEVLWEKKYESPSHGPNGLAIAEGRVYGATSAEAFALRQGTGKELWTTPLNGAIDMAPGVNEGRVYVSTVPETPEGGYEAGAIGTLWAMDAKTGKKQWHFDTAPKGLWGHPEINSGGGLWYPPSFDKAGNVYAGTGNPAPLPGTSKYPWGSSRPGPNLYTNSMIKLDPDTGKLIWYYQETPHGIYDWDFQNSPIITKSGGREVAIGSGKGGFAVAVDVKTGEVVWRSHVGIHNGHDKDSLYAMRGEYDRIRTGRVEPGRLGGVIAPMASDEERVYTPIVNRSMTVKSGSAIAEGSADTGEVAALDLETGEILWEASFNSPIYGALLVVNDLVFATSGEGFIHALNVNSGSEVWGAKLPSGSNAGVMISGDMLVTGAGLPAAEGQMPKLVAYKLGG
;
A
#
# COMPACT_ATOMS: atom_id res chain seq x y z
N MET A 1 2.91 -3.58 -76.16
CA MET A 1 2.77 -2.61 -77.23
C MET A 1 1.30 -2.43 -77.55
N PRO A 2 0.74 -1.25 -77.75
CA PRO A 2 1.31 0.10 -77.80
C PRO A 2 0.63 1.10 -76.79
N ARG A 3 1.38 2.03 -76.42
CA ARG A 3 1.47 3.51 -76.67
C ARG A 3 0.49 4.42 -75.89
N LEU A 4 1.15 5.23 -75.09
CA LEU A 4 0.81 6.55 -74.56
C LEU A 4 -0.02 7.46 -75.46
N ARG A 5 -0.86 8.31 -74.92
CA ARG A 5 -1.02 9.73 -75.32
C ARG A 5 -1.36 10.60 -74.08
N SER A 6 -0.71 11.73 -74.11
CA SER A 6 -0.64 12.79 -73.08
C SER A 6 -1.56 13.98 -73.37
N LEU A 7 -1.92 14.73 -72.26
CA LEU A 7 -2.18 16.19 -72.10
C LEU A 7 -3.58 16.73 -72.50
N PRO A 8 -4.00 17.91 -71.98
CA PRO A 8 -3.35 18.83 -70.99
C PRO A 8 -4.17 19.36 -69.86
N LEU A 9 -3.48 20.08 -68.91
CA LEU A 9 -3.99 20.93 -67.86
C LEU A 9 -4.95 22.03 -68.37
N VAL A 10 -6.00 22.28 -67.54
CA VAL A 10 -6.66 23.58 -67.46
C VAL A 10 -6.77 23.96 -65.98
N ALA A 11 -6.10 25.02 -65.60
CA ALA A 11 -6.20 25.62 -64.29
C ALA A 11 -7.41 26.59 -64.27
N THR A 12 -8.31 26.38 -63.33
CA THR A 12 -9.35 27.37 -63.01
C THR A 12 -9.24 27.72 -61.53
N ALA A 13 -8.84 28.94 -61.28
CA ALA A 13 -8.83 29.54 -59.94
C ALA A 13 -10.26 29.89 -59.52
N LEU A 14 -10.70 29.36 -58.42
CA LEU A 14 -11.91 29.80 -57.70
C LEU A 14 -11.52 30.39 -56.36
N VAL A 15 -11.70 31.69 -56.25
CA VAL A 15 -11.67 32.45 -54.99
C VAL A 15 -12.92 32.09 -54.21
N SER A 16 -12.80 31.52 -53.04
CA SER A 16 -13.89 31.39 -52.06
C SER A 16 -13.56 32.10 -50.76
N ALA A 17 -14.42 33.04 -50.44
CA ALA A 17 -14.38 33.88 -49.29
C ALA A 17 -14.46 33.03 -47.99
N GLY A 18 -13.55 33.28 -47.06
CA GLY A 18 -13.54 32.67 -45.74
C GLY A 18 -14.67 33.20 -44.87
N LEU A 19 -15.52 32.31 -44.40
CA LEU A 19 -16.35 32.52 -43.23
C LEU A 19 -15.49 32.12 -42.00
N ALA A 20 -15.15 33.12 -41.17
CA ALA A 20 -14.57 32.87 -39.86
C ALA A 20 -15.66 32.29 -38.96
N VAL A 21 -15.57 31.00 -38.71
CA VAL A 21 -16.29 30.36 -37.63
C VAL A 21 -15.49 30.62 -36.36
N GLY A 22 -16.15 31.26 -35.40
CA GLY A 22 -15.55 31.65 -34.12
C GLY A 22 -14.94 30.45 -33.40
N CYS A 23 -13.72 30.63 -32.94
CA CYS A 23 -13.08 29.78 -31.96
C CYS A 23 -13.95 29.70 -30.71
N GLY A 24 -14.42 28.55 -30.42
CA GLY A 24 -14.93 28.20 -29.09
C GLY A 24 -13.87 28.53 -28.04
N SER A 25 -14.31 29.13 -26.98
CA SER A 25 -13.52 29.46 -25.80
C SER A 25 -12.74 28.19 -25.36
N SER A 26 -11.42 28.22 -25.53
CA SER A 26 -10.54 27.33 -24.76
C SER A 26 -10.78 27.67 -23.29
N SER A 27 -11.38 26.72 -22.56
CA SER A 27 -11.30 26.72 -21.10
C SER A 27 -9.82 26.82 -20.77
N SER A 28 -9.44 27.84 -20.02
CA SER A 28 -8.11 27.98 -19.47
C SER A 28 -7.84 26.75 -18.64
N ALA A 29 -6.97 25.86 -19.12
CA ALA A 29 -6.35 24.86 -18.26
C ALA A 29 -5.78 25.64 -17.07
N GLY A 30 -6.21 25.28 -15.85
CA GLY A 30 -5.71 25.91 -14.63
C GLY A 30 -4.19 25.84 -14.65
N ASP A 31 -3.55 26.89 -14.15
CA ASP A 31 -2.08 26.98 -14.09
C ASP A 31 -1.58 25.96 -13.02
N HIS A 32 -1.52 24.67 -13.41
CA HIS A 32 -1.07 23.60 -12.52
C HIS A 32 0.43 23.70 -12.30
N SER A 33 0.85 23.95 -11.06
CA SER A 33 2.24 23.78 -10.67
C SER A 33 2.55 22.27 -10.56
N PHE A 34 3.15 21.67 -11.59
CA PHE A 34 3.62 20.30 -11.58
C PHE A 34 4.93 20.15 -10.78
N THR A 35 5.11 20.92 -9.71
CA THR A 35 6.26 20.82 -8.80
C THR A 35 5.75 20.66 -7.39
N GLY A 36 6.22 19.63 -6.70
CA GLY A 36 5.84 19.34 -5.32
C GLY A 36 6.04 17.87 -5.03
N ASP A 37 6.18 17.54 -3.76
CA ASP A 37 6.40 16.18 -3.30
C ASP A 37 5.12 15.61 -2.67
N ALA A 38 4.88 14.31 -2.88
CA ALA A 38 3.85 13.54 -2.21
C ALA A 38 4.34 12.11 -1.97
N TYR A 39 4.01 11.57 -0.81
CA TYR A 39 4.48 10.26 -0.37
C TYR A 39 3.30 9.30 -0.17
N PRO A 40 3.46 7.98 -0.41
CA PRO A 40 2.38 7.00 -0.32
C PRO A 40 1.66 7.00 1.04
N ASN A 41 2.39 7.29 2.12
CA ASN A 41 1.89 7.38 3.48
C ASN A 41 1.84 8.82 4.00
N VAL A 42 1.58 9.79 3.12
CA VAL A 42 1.47 11.23 3.39
C VAL A 42 2.83 11.90 3.60
N ASP A 43 3.66 11.34 4.47
CA ASP A 43 4.98 11.86 4.80
C ASP A 43 6.03 10.74 4.89
N ARG A 44 7.29 11.14 5.05
CA ARG A 44 8.42 10.21 5.17
C ARG A 44 8.39 9.35 6.43
N ALA A 45 7.73 9.83 7.48
CA ALA A 45 7.57 9.13 8.76
C ALA A 45 6.36 8.19 8.77
N SER A 46 5.57 8.18 7.69
CA SER A 46 4.36 7.37 7.51
C SER A 46 3.28 7.62 8.56
N THR A 47 3.14 8.87 9.01
CA THR A 47 2.15 9.23 10.04
C THR A 47 0.72 9.18 9.50
N ARG A 48 0.52 9.37 8.20
CA ARG A 48 -0.78 9.46 7.54
C ARG A 48 -1.69 10.49 8.19
N GLN A 49 -1.12 11.63 8.57
CA GLN A 49 -1.82 12.78 9.14
C GLN A 49 -1.75 13.96 8.17
N VAL A 50 -2.90 14.57 7.89
CA VAL A 50 -2.99 15.78 7.06
C VAL A 50 -3.76 16.89 7.78
N LYS A 51 -3.48 18.14 7.41
CA LYS A 51 -4.26 19.31 7.82
C LYS A 51 -5.22 19.68 6.71
N SER A 52 -6.47 19.94 7.07
CA SER A 52 -7.55 20.30 6.13
C SER A 52 -8.57 21.18 6.85
N PRO A 53 -9.40 21.95 6.14
CA PRO A 53 -10.57 22.59 6.72
C PRO A 53 -11.69 21.60 7.12
N ILE A 54 -11.58 20.31 6.74
CA ILE A 54 -12.56 19.26 7.07
C ILE A 54 -12.35 18.82 8.52
N TYR A 55 -13.43 18.84 9.31
CA TYR A 55 -13.45 18.37 10.72
C TYR A 55 -14.87 17.88 11.07
N SER A 56 -15.07 17.33 12.26
CA SER A 56 -16.33 16.72 12.66
C SER A 56 -17.56 17.66 12.55
N GLY A 57 -17.36 18.97 12.74
CA GLY A 57 -18.44 19.96 12.64
C GLY A 57 -18.91 20.27 11.22
N ASN A 58 -18.17 19.89 10.18
CA ASN A 58 -18.54 20.19 8.79
C ASN A 58 -18.41 19.02 7.81
N VAL A 59 -17.90 17.86 8.22
CA VAL A 59 -17.69 16.68 7.36
C VAL A 59 -18.99 16.21 6.69
N ASN A 60 -20.15 16.46 7.30
CA ASN A 60 -21.47 16.17 6.75
C ASN A 60 -21.84 17.04 5.52
N GLN A 61 -21.06 18.07 5.23
CA GLN A 61 -21.20 18.90 4.04
C GLN A 61 -20.42 18.37 2.83
N LEU A 62 -19.65 17.29 2.99
CA LEU A 62 -18.97 16.64 1.88
C LEU A 62 -19.98 16.09 0.87
N LYS A 63 -19.84 16.51 -0.40
CA LYS A 63 -20.65 16.05 -1.52
C LYS A 63 -19.76 15.49 -2.61
N LYS A 64 -20.22 14.41 -3.23
CA LYS A 64 -19.54 13.86 -4.40
C LYS A 64 -19.58 14.85 -5.55
N VAL A 65 -18.40 15.18 -6.10
CA VAL A 65 -18.25 16.15 -7.20
C VAL A 65 -17.93 15.47 -8.52
N TRP A 66 -17.12 14.42 -8.52
CA TRP A 66 -16.85 13.62 -9.72
C TRP A 66 -16.57 12.16 -9.40
N SER A 67 -16.66 11.31 -10.41
CA SER A 67 -16.17 9.93 -10.36
C SER A 67 -15.79 9.46 -11.75
N ILE A 68 -14.62 8.84 -11.88
CA ILE A 68 -14.08 8.32 -13.14
C ILE A 68 -13.91 6.80 -13.06
N PRO A 69 -14.13 6.05 -14.16
CA PRO A 69 -13.90 4.61 -14.19
C PRO A 69 -12.43 4.27 -13.93
N ILE A 70 -12.18 3.11 -13.32
CA ILE A 70 -10.87 2.47 -13.24
C ILE A 70 -10.95 1.20 -14.09
N GLU A 71 -10.06 1.10 -15.09
CA GLU A 71 -10.09 0.00 -16.07
C GLU A 71 -9.21 -1.19 -15.66
N GLY A 72 -8.22 -0.96 -14.79
CA GLY A 72 -7.24 -1.96 -14.37
C GLY A 72 -7.84 -3.23 -13.77
N LYS A 73 -7.17 -4.37 -13.94
CA LYS A 73 -7.57 -5.67 -13.43
C LYS A 73 -6.39 -6.37 -12.78
N GLY A 74 -6.51 -6.65 -11.49
CA GLY A 74 -5.53 -7.41 -10.72
C GLY A 74 -6.21 -8.51 -9.91
N VAL A 75 -5.42 -9.31 -9.21
CA VAL A 75 -5.91 -10.42 -8.38
C VAL A 75 -6.83 -9.91 -7.25
N TYR A 76 -6.51 -8.76 -6.67
CA TYR A 76 -7.26 -8.16 -5.57
C TYR A 76 -8.12 -6.97 -6.00
N GLY A 77 -8.63 -6.98 -7.23
CA GLY A 77 -9.53 -5.95 -7.76
C GLY A 77 -8.86 -5.09 -8.84
N SER A 78 -9.31 -3.86 -8.96
CA SER A 78 -8.85 -2.92 -9.99
C SER A 78 -7.97 -1.80 -9.42
N TYR A 79 -8.05 -1.54 -8.11
CA TYR A 79 -7.37 -0.43 -7.45
C TYR A 79 -7.18 -0.72 -5.97
N ALA A 80 -5.98 -0.56 -5.45
CA ALA A 80 -5.64 -0.82 -4.05
C ALA A 80 -4.74 0.27 -3.42
N SER A 81 -4.23 1.20 -4.22
CA SER A 81 -3.34 2.26 -3.75
C SER A 81 -4.09 3.41 -3.08
N THR A 82 -3.37 4.23 -2.31
CA THR A 82 -3.85 5.55 -1.91
C THR A 82 -3.53 6.54 -3.03
N PRO A 83 -4.49 7.28 -3.59
CA PRO A 83 -4.19 8.34 -4.56
C PRO A 83 -3.31 9.41 -3.92
N LEU A 84 -2.41 10.01 -4.68
CA LEU A 84 -1.59 11.14 -4.20
C LEU A 84 -2.16 12.44 -4.73
N ILE A 85 -2.14 13.50 -3.90
CA ILE A 85 -2.60 14.82 -4.32
C ILE A 85 -1.49 15.83 -4.06
N VAL A 86 -1.12 16.56 -5.11
CA VAL A 86 -0.16 17.66 -5.01
C VAL A 86 -0.52 18.78 -5.98
N ASN A 87 -0.61 20.02 -5.47
CA ASN A 87 -0.88 21.22 -6.25
C ASN A 87 -2.10 21.12 -7.19
N GLY A 88 -3.22 20.58 -6.69
CA GLY A 88 -4.46 20.46 -7.45
C GLY A 88 -4.45 19.33 -8.50
N VAL A 89 -3.48 18.41 -8.45
CA VAL A 89 -3.42 17.24 -9.33
C VAL A 89 -3.46 15.96 -8.50
N VAL A 90 -4.34 15.05 -8.86
CA VAL A 90 -4.42 13.67 -8.33
C VAL A 90 -3.57 12.77 -9.20
N TYR A 91 -2.67 12.01 -8.59
CA TYR A 91 -1.89 10.96 -9.25
C TYR A 91 -2.37 9.61 -8.75
N SER A 92 -2.71 8.74 -9.68
CA SER A 92 -3.36 7.45 -9.45
C SER A 92 -2.61 6.35 -10.18
N GLN A 93 -2.49 5.19 -9.57
CA GLN A 93 -2.01 3.96 -10.22
C GLN A 93 -3.00 2.83 -9.96
N ASP A 94 -3.49 2.20 -11.03
CA ASP A 94 -4.38 1.05 -10.96
C ASP A 94 -3.62 -0.29 -10.80
N LEU A 95 -4.33 -1.42 -10.69
CA LEU A 95 -3.72 -2.75 -10.56
C LEU A 95 -3.26 -3.38 -11.91
N GLU A 96 -3.37 -2.68 -13.03
CA GLU A 96 -2.62 -2.95 -14.27
C GLU A 96 -1.40 -2.03 -14.41
N SER A 97 -1.00 -1.39 -13.30
CA SER A 97 0.14 -0.47 -13.21
C SER A 97 0.00 0.80 -14.06
N ASN A 98 -1.19 1.07 -14.63
CA ASN A 98 -1.44 2.29 -15.41
C ASN A 98 -1.42 3.50 -14.48
N VAL A 99 -0.88 4.61 -14.96
CA VAL A 99 -0.72 5.84 -14.18
C VAL A 99 -1.48 6.98 -14.83
N GLU A 100 -2.26 7.69 -14.05
CA GLU A 100 -3.00 8.88 -14.46
C GLU A 100 -2.65 10.09 -13.59
N ALA A 101 -2.62 11.27 -14.21
CA ALA A 101 -2.70 12.55 -13.53
C ALA A 101 -4.03 13.20 -13.88
N ILE A 102 -4.76 13.61 -12.86
CA ILE A 102 -6.15 14.04 -12.96
C ILE A 102 -6.28 15.39 -12.27
N ASP A 103 -6.97 16.33 -12.89
CA ASP A 103 -7.32 17.60 -12.24
C ASP A 103 -8.22 17.34 -11.03
N LEU A 104 -7.81 17.84 -9.86
CA LEU A 104 -8.49 17.58 -8.60
C LEU A 104 -9.92 18.15 -8.57
N GLU A 105 -10.14 19.31 -9.17
CA GLU A 105 -11.43 19.99 -9.11
C GLU A 105 -12.45 19.41 -10.11
N SER A 106 -12.01 19.12 -11.34
CA SER A 106 -12.89 18.70 -12.43
C SER A 106 -12.97 17.18 -12.63
N GLY A 107 -11.95 16.42 -12.23
CA GLY A 107 -11.80 15.01 -12.58
C GLY A 107 -11.33 14.79 -14.04
N GLU A 108 -10.89 15.83 -14.75
CA GLU A 108 -10.33 15.69 -16.10
C GLU A 108 -8.97 15.02 -16.06
N VAL A 109 -8.76 13.99 -16.91
CA VAL A 109 -7.46 13.33 -17.07
C VAL A 109 -6.52 14.25 -17.83
N LEU A 110 -5.47 14.73 -17.16
CA LEU A 110 -4.46 15.63 -17.72
C LEU A 110 -3.44 14.88 -18.58
N TRP A 111 -3.03 13.69 -18.15
CA TRP A 111 -2.22 12.74 -18.90
C TRP A 111 -2.39 11.34 -18.33
N GLU A 112 -2.13 10.34 -19.17
CA GLU A 112 -2.15 8.92 -18.85
C GLU A 112 -0.89 8.22 -19.39
N LYS A 113 -0.39 7.23 -18.64
CA LYS A 113 0.64 6.29 -19.07
C LYS A 113 0.14 4.86 -18.85
N LYS A 114 -0.11 4.13 -19.91
CA LYS A 114 -0.51 2.71 -19.85
C LYS A 114 0.71 1.80 -19.82
N TYR A 115 0.69 0.85 -18.91
CA TYR A 115 1.66 -0.24 -18.79
C TYR A 115 1.02 -1.59 -19.06
N GLU A 116 -0.29 -1.75 -18.78
CA GLU A 116 -1.05 -2.99 -18.96
C GLU A 116 -0.34 -4.20 -18.31
N SER A 117 0.28 -3.96 -17.16
CA SER A 117 1.07 -4.92 -16.40
C SER A 117 0.38 -5.21 -15.07
N PRO A 118 -0.36 -6.33 -14.95
CA PRO A 118 -1.07 -6.69 -13.73
C PRO A 118 -0.13 -6.81 -12.53
N SER A 119 -0.55 -6.24 -11.40
CA SER A 119 0.09 -6.30 -10.09
C SER A 119 -0.86 -6.92 -9.07
N HIS A 120 -0.33 -7.62 -8.09
CA HIS A 120 -1.14 -8.10 -6.96
C HIS A 120 -1.49 -6.95 -6.02
N GLY A 121 -0.65 -5.91 -5.95
CA GLY A 121 -0.80 -4.80 -5.02
C GLY A 121 -0.48 -5.17 -3.56
N PRO A 122 -0.52 -4.18 -2.68
CA PRO A 122 -0.87 -2.78 -2.93
C PRO A 122 0.27 -2.04 -3.67
N ASN A 123 0.04 -1.64 -4.91
CA ASN A 123 0.95 -0.78 -5.65
C ASN A 123 0.72 0.70 -5.31
N GLY A 124 1.24 1.62 -6.10
CA GLY A 124 1.05 3.06 -5.95
C GLY A 124 2.28 3.85 -6.36
N LEU A 125 2.22 5.13 -6.07
CA LEU A 125 3.18 6.11 -6.55
C LEU A 125 3.87 6.84 -5.40
N ALA A 126 5.02 7.44 -5.70
CA ALA A 126 5.65 8.48 -4.91
C ALA A 126 6.03 9.64 -5.84
N ILE A 127 5.99 10.87 -5.34
CA ILE A 127 6.29 12.07 -6.15
C ILE A 127 7.36 12.87 -5.43
N ALA A 128 8.45 13.15 -6.12
CA ALA A 128 9.50 14.04 -5.63
C ALA A 128 10.30 14.65 -6.79
N GLU A 129 10.77 15.85 -6.60
CA GLU A 129 11.67 16.56 -7.52
C GLU A 129 11.15 16.60 -8.98
N GLY A 130 9.83 16.80 -9.17
CA GLY A 130 9.19 16.87 -10.49
C GLY A 130 9.10 15.53 -11.24
N ARG A 131 9.16 14.41 -10.50
CA ARG A 131 9.04 13.05 -11.01
C ARG A 131 7.96 12.28 -10.27
N VAL A 132 7.29 11.39 -11.00
CA VAL A 132 6.39 10.37 -10.47
C VAL A 132 7.14 9.04 -10.53
N TYR A 133 7.33 8.41 -9.38
CA TYR A 133 7.94 7.10 -9.25
C TYR A 133 6.87 6.07 -9.00
N GLY A 134 6.97 4.93 -9.66
CA GLY A 134 6.08 3.79 -9.53
C GLY A 134 6.80 2.50 -9.92
N ALA A 135 6.04 1.42 -9.93
CA ALA A 135 6.51 0.14 -10.46
C ALA A 135 5.40 -0.56 -11.26
N THR A 136 5.81 -1.34 -12.24
CA THR A 136 5.03 -2.44 -12.80
C THR A 136 5.30 -3.70 -11.99
N SER A 137 4.71 -4.83 -12.37
CA SER A 137 5.02 -6.13 -11.71
C SER A 137 6.49 -6.59 -11.87
N ALA A 138 7.30 -5.94 -12.71
CA ALA A 138 8.68 -6.37 -13.02
C ALA A 138 9.73 -5.25 -13.01
N GLU A 139 9.32 -4.00 -13.10
CA GLU A 139 10.22 -2.86 -13.31
C GLU A 139 9.82 -1.68 -12.42
N ALA A 140 10.81 -1.01 -11.84
CA ALA A 140 10.63 0.32 -11.29
C ALA A 140 10.78 1.37 -12.39
N PHE A 141 10.02 2.46 -12.30
CA PHE A 141 10.05 3.53 -13.30
C PHE A 141 10.01 4.94 -12.68
N ALA A 142 10.43 5.92 -13.47
CA ALA A 142 10.15 7.32 -13.19
C ALA A 142 9.57 8.02 -14.42
N LEU A 143 8.51 8.81 -14.19
CA LEU A 143 7.87 9.65 -15.20
C LEU A 143 8.10 11.13 -14.86
N ARG A 144 8.07 11.99 -15.89
CA ARG A 144 8.01 13.45 -15.69
C ARG A 144 6.64 13.82 -15.12
N GLN A 145 6.61 14.48 -13.98
CA GLN A 145 5.39 14.78 -13.23
C GLN A 145 4.33 15.52 -14.08
N GLY A 146 4.73 16.49 -14.87
CA GLY A 146 3.78 17.31 -15.66
C GLY A 146 3.30 16.69 -16.98
N THR A 147 3.85 15.54 -17.45
CA THR A 147 3.54 15.03 -18.78
C THR A 147 3.42 13.51 -18.89
N GLY A 148 3.68 12.78 -17.82
CA GLY A 148 3.72 11.31 -17.86
C GLY A 148 4.84 10.72 -18.74
N LYS A 149 5.75 11.57 -19.31
CA LYS A 149 6.85 11.07 -20.12
C LYS A 149 7.82 10.26 -19.28
N GLU A 150 8.10 9.04 -19.72
CA GLU A 150 9.07 8.16 -19.09
C GLU A 150 10.48 8.75 -19.12
N LEU A 151 11.14 8.74 -17.99
CA LEU A 151 12.51 9.23 -17.79
C LEU A 151 13.50 8.07 -17.70
N TRP A 152 13.14 7.03 -16.97
CA TRP A 152 13.89 5.79 -16.87
C TRP A 152 12.98 4.63 -16.42
N THR A 153 13.36 3.39 -16.77
CA THR A 153 12.88 2.13 -16.21
C THR A 153 14.07 1.30 -15.76
N THR A 154 13.87 0.49 -14.73
CA THR A 154 14.90 -0.40 -14.17
C THR A 154 14.26 -1.75 -13.85
N PRO A 155 14.60 -2.81 -14.59
CA PRO A 155 14.09 -4.15 -14.30
C PRO A 155 14.67 -4.68 -12.99
N LEU A 156 13.83 -5.35 -12.20
CA LEU A 156 14.18 -6.03 -10.97
C LEU A 156 13.92 -7.54 -11.12
N ASN A 157 14.68 -8.35 -10.40
CA ASN A 157 14.49 -9.80 -10.42
C ASN A 157 13.48 -10.19 -9.33
N GLY A 158 12.25 -10.44 -9.69
CA GLY A 158 11.12 -10.79 -8.82
C GLY A 158 9.92 -9.88 -9.07
N ALA A 159 8.76 -10.28 -8.58
CA ALA A 159 7.54 -9.49 -8.65
C ALA A 159 7.63 -8.24 -7.76
N ILE A 160 6.93 -7.18 -8.14
CA ILE A 160 6.89 -5.91 -7.41
C ILE A 160 5.43 -5.56 -7.17
N ASP A 161 5.05 -5.37 -5.89
CA ASP A 161 3.67 -5.13 -5.49
C ASP A 161 3.51 -3.93 -4.55
N MET A 162 4.53 -3.10 -4.41
CA MET A 162 4.51 -1.97 -3.48
C MET A 162 4.62 -0.61 -4.18
N ALA A 163 4.07 0.42 -3.54
CA ALA A 163 4.41 1.81 -3.87
C ALA A 163 5.88 2.10 -3.52
N PRO A 164 6.63 2.85 -4.33
CA PRO A 164 8.00 3.24 -3.99
C PRO A 164 8.08 4.14 -2.76
N GLY A 165 9.12 3.97 -1.95
CA GLY A 165 9.56 5.01 -1.01
C GLY A 165 10.53 5.96 -1.70
N VAL A 166 10.53 7.24 -1.32
CA VAL A 166 11.50 8.24 -1.83
C VAL A 166 12.09 9.03 -0.69
N ASN A 167 13.41 9.08 -0.60
CA ASN A 167 14.10 9.90 0.39
C ASN A 167 15.50 10.29 -0.11
N GLU A 168 15.88 11.56 0.04
CA GLU A 168 17.22 12.09 -0.19
C GLU A 168 17.87 11.63 -1.51
N GLY A 169 17.10 11.78 -2.63
CA GLY A 169 17.57 11.43 -3.97
C GLY A 169 17.67 9.93 -4.25
N ARG A 170 17.08 9.08 -3.41
CA ARG A 170 16.94 7.63 -3.61
C ARG A 170 15.48 7.22 -3.73
N VAL A 171 15.24 6.21 -4.56
CA VAL A 171 13.98 5.49 -4.68
C VAL A 171 14.18 4.08 -4.14
N TYR A 172 13.23 3.64 -3.32
CA TYR A 172 13.23 2.34 -2.67
C TYR A 172 12.07 1.50 -3.21
N VAL A 173 12.37 0.34 -3.74
CA VAL A 173 11.39 -0.62 -4.27
C VAL A 173 11.79 -2.02 -3.82
N SER A 174 10.83 -2.85 -3.48
CA SER A 174 11.07 -4.24 -3.11
C SER A 174 10.56 -5.21 -4.15
N THR A 175 11.28 -6.30 -4.30
CA THR A 175 10.77 -7.52 -4.94
C THR A 175 10.24 -8.49 -3.88
N VAL A 176 9.18 -9.22 -4.24
CA VAL A 176 8.57 -10.26 -3.42
C VAL A 176 8.83 -11.63 -4.03
N PRO A 177 8.89 -12.71 -3.21
CA PRO A 177 9.18 -14.06 -3.68
C PRO A 177 7.92 -14.76 -4.22
N GLU A 178 7.20 -14.10 -5.13
CA GLU A 178 5.95 -14.60 -5.70
C GLU A 178 6.05 -14.90 -7.19
N THR A 179 5.27 -15.88 -7.64
CA THR A 179 5.02 -16.11 -9.05
C THR A 179 3.91 -15.17 -9.55
N PRO A 180 3.81 -14.93 -10.86
CA PRO A 180 2.72 -14.13 -11.44
C PRO A 180 1.31 -14.63 -11.09
N GLU A 181 1.16 -15.90 -10.74
CA GLU A 181 -0.10 -16.53 -10.35
C GLU A 181 -0.41 -16.38 -8.85
N GLY A 182 0.43 -15.69 -8.08
CA GLY A 182 0.23 -15.44 -6.65
C GLY A 182 0.69 -16.58 -5.72
N GLY A 183 1.56 -17.45 -6.19
CA GLY A 183 2.22 -18.48 -5.37
C GLY A 183 3.63 -18.08 -4.96
N TYR A 184 4.17 -18.73 -3.92
CA TYR A 184 5.57 -18.54 -3.54
C TYR A 184 6.50 -19.35 -4.44
N GLU A 185 7.55 -18.70 -4.95
CA GLU A 185 8.59 -19.33 -5.75
C GLU A 185 9.70 -19.89 -4.86
N ALA A 186 9.96 -21.19 -4.92
CA ALA A 186 11.05 -21.81 -4.16
C ALA A 186 12.41 -21.22 -4.58
N GLY A 187 13.25 -20.89 -3.60
CA GLY A 187 14.55 -20.25 -3.83
C GLY A 187 14.50 -18.73 -3.92
N ALA A 188 13.30 -18.13 -4.10
CA ALA A 188 13.17 -16.68 -4.18
C ALA A 188 13.23 -16.01 -2.80
N ILE A 189 13.82 -14.83 -2.76
CA ILE A 189 14.01 -14.01 -1.55
C ILE A 189 13.46 -12.62 -1.82
N GLY A 190 12.71 -12.08 -0.85
CA GLY A 190 12.33 -10.68 -0.86
C GLY A 190 13.56 -9.77 -0.74
N THR A 191 13.64 -8.74 -1.56
CA THR A 191 14.79 -7.86 -1.63
C THR A 191 14.37 -6.41 -1.71
N LEU A 192 14.82 -5.58 -0.77
CA LEU A 192 14.67 -4.13 -0.85
C LEU A 192 15.83 -3.53 -1.65
N TRP A 193 15.50 -2.82 -2.71
CA TRP A 193 16.44 -2.12 -3.58
C TRP A 193 16.44 -0.62 -3.29
N ALA A 194 17.60 0.00 -3.19
CA ALA A 194 17.77 1.44 -3.25
C ALA A 194 18.39 1.83 -4.59
N MET A 195 17.78 2.79 -5.26
CA MET A 195 18.18 3.25 -6.59
C MET A 195 18.34 4.77 -6.58
N ASP A 196 19.22 5.28 -7.43
CA ASP A 196 19.36 6.70 -7.68
C ASP A 196 18.07 7.26 -8.32
N ALA A 197 17.46 8.25 -7.69
CA ALA A 197 16.17 8.79 -8.11
C ALA A 197 16.18 9.45 -9.50
N LYS A 198 17.33 9.97 -9.94
CA LYS A 198 17.46 10.65 -11.25
C LYS A 198 17.64 9.67 -12.40
N THR A 199 18.33 8.57 -12.16
CA THR A 199 18.81 7.66 -13.21
C THR A 199 18.26 6.24 -13.12
N GLY A 200 17.61 5.85 -12.02
CA GLY A 200 17.17 4.49 -11.76
C GLY A 200 18.30 3.49 -11.46
N LYS A 201 19.55 3.95 -11.40
CA LYS A 201 20.70 3.06 -11.17
C LYS A 201 20.66 2.46 -9.76
N LYS A 202 20.70 1.12 -9.68
CA LYS A 202 20.82 0.39 -8.41
C LYS A 202 22.06 0.80 -7.65
N GLN A 203 21.92 1.18 -6.38
CA GLN A 203 23.00 1.60 -5.48
C GLN A 203 23.36 0.49 -4.49
N TRP A 204 22.37 -0.04 -3.81
CA TRP A 204 22.50 -1.17 -2.89
C TRP A 204 21.20 -1.97 -2.80
N HIS A 205 21.25 -3.12 -2.16
CA HIS A 205 20.08 -3.91 -1.82
C HIS A 205 20.24 -4.58 -0.46
N PHE A 206 19.11 -4.97 0.13
CA PHE A 206 19.03 -5.76 1.34
C PHE A 206 18.13 -6.98 1.10
N ASP A 207 18.70 -8.17 1.24
CA ASP A 207 17.97 -9.44 1.16
C ASP A 207 17.34 -9.73 2.54
N THR A 208 16.01 -9.94 2.58
CA THR A 208 15.26 -10.14 3.82
C THR A 208 15.40 -11.56 4.38
N ALA A 209 16.04 -12.45 3.67
CA ALA A 209 16.35 -13.81 4.08
C ALA A 209 17.77 -14.20 3.64
N PRO A 210 18.43 -15.14 4.32
CA PRO A 210 19.76 -15.60 3.91
C PRO A 210 19.69 -16.40 2.61
N LYS A 211 20.76 -16.35 1.79
CA LYS A 211 20.85 -17.07 0.51
C LYS A 211 20.58 -18.57 0.60
N GLY A 212 20.90 -19.20 1.73
CA GLY A 212 20.63 -20.61 2.00
C GLY A 212 19.20 -20.90 2.46
N LEU A 213 18.34 -19.87 2.60
CA LEU A 213 16.93 -19.99 2.99
C LEU A 213 16.74 -21.01 4.14
N TRP A 214 17.53 -20.83 5.18
CA TRP A 214 17.53 -21.65 6.42
C TRP A 214 17.74 -23.16 6.23
N GLY A 215 18.33 -23.59 5.09
CA GLY A 215 18.76 -24.97 4.87
C GLY A 215 18.16 -25.68 3.65
N HIS A 216 17.02 -25.24 3.13
CA HIS A 216 16.33 -25.87 2.00
C HIS A 216 15.89 -24.85 0.93
N PRO A 217 16.83 -24.24 0.19
CA PRO A 217 16.48 -23.26 -0.84
C PRO A 217 15.63 -23.83 -1.98
N GLU A 218 15.67 -25.14 -2.20
CA GLU A 218 14.84 -25.83 -3.19
C GLU A 218 13.35 -25.95 -2.77
N ILE A 219 13.02 -25.57 -1.54
CA ILE A 219 11.65 -25.63 -0.98
C ILE A 219 11.24 -24.27 -0.41
N ASN A 220 12.15 -23.63 0.32
CA ASN A 220 11.86 -22.42 1.08
C ASN A 220 11.95 -21.17 0.21
N SER A 221 11.22 -20.13 0.62
CA SER A 221 11.28 -18.77 0.11
C SER A 221 10.78 -17.81 1.19
N GLY A 222 10.68 -16.53 0.90
CA GLY A 222 10.00 -15.59 1.79
C GLY A 222 10.62 -14.21 1.90
N GLY A 223 9.99 -13.39 2.73
CA GLY A 223 10.49 -12.09 3.15
C GLY A 223 10.15 -10.93 2.21
N GLY A 224 9.11 -10.99 1.41
CA GLY A 224 8.66 -9.84 0.60
C GLY A 224 8.39 -8.58 1.43
N LEU A 225 8.40 -7.41 0.79
CA LEU A 225 7.93 -6.18 1.38
C LEU A 225 6.76 -5.66 0.55
N TRP A 226 5.64 -5.41 1.21
CA TRP A 226 4.37 -5.03 0.58
C TRP A 226 4.11 -3.53 0.62
N TYR A 227 4.76 -2.80 1.53
CA TYR A 227 4.56 -1.38 1.73
C TYR A 227 5.87 -0.60 1.70
N PRO A 228 5.82 0.70 1.31
CA PRO A 228 7.01 1.54 1.22
C PRO A 228 7.71 1.68 2.58
N PRO A 229 9.04 1.82 2.59
CA PRO A 229 9.77 2.11 3.81
C PRO A 229 9.44 3.52 4.33
N SER A 230 9.62 3.68 5.64
CA SER A 230 9.57 4.96 6.34
C SER A 230 10.98 5.47 6.63
N PHE A 231 11.11 6.74 6.96
CA PHE A 231 12.40 7.37 7.17
C PHE A 231 12.38 8.24 8.43
N ASP A 232 13.43 8.14 9.26
CA ASP A 232 13.65 9.08 10.33
C ASP A 232 14.36 10.36 9.85
N LYS A 233 14.57 11.32 10.74
CA LYS A 233 15.20 12.60 10.41
C LYS A 233 16.67 12.47 9.97
N ALA A 234 17.33 11.37 10.31
CA ALA A 234 18.69 11.07 9.87
C ALA A 234 18.73 10.31 8.54
N GLY A 235 17.55 10.04 7.93
CA GLY A 235 17.40 9.33 6.67
C GLY A 235 17.47 7.81 6.80
N ASN A 236 17.58 7.24 8.01
CA ASN A 236 17.57 5.79 8.18
C ASN A 236 16.26 5.19 7.64
N VAL A 237 16.37 4.00 7.07
CA VAL A 237 15.29 3.28 6.38
C VAL A 237 14.65 2.28 7.32
N TYR A 238 13.33 2.35 7.48
CA TYR A 238 12.55 1.40 8.29
C TYR A 238 11.56 0.68 7.39
N ALA A 239 11.49 -0.64 7.51
CA ALA A 239 10.57 -1.44 6.70
C ALA A 239 10.00 -2.62 7.49
N GLY A 240 8.77 -2.98 7.15
CA GLY A 240 8.17 -4.24 7.57
C GLY A 240 8.42 -5.33 6.55
N THR A 241 8.62 -6.57 6.99
CA THR A 241 8.90 -7.71 6.12
C THR A 241 7.81 -8.78 6.20
N GLY A 242 7.60 -9.46 5.10
CA GLY A 242 6.63 -10.54 4.96
C GLY A 242 7.12 -11.87 5.55
N ASN A 243 6.25 -12.86 5.45
CA ASN A 243 6.42 -14.19 5.99
C ASN A 243 7.45 -15.05 5.23
N PRO A 244 7.95 -16.13 5.87
CA PRO A 244 8.64 -17.18 5.16
C PRO A 244 7.63 -18.15 4.53
N ALA A 245 8.02 -18.89 3.51
CA ALA A 245 7.22 -19.93 2.87
C ALA A 245 8.03 -21.25 2.76
N PRO A 246 7.36 -22.43 2.56
CA PRO A 246 5.91 -22.66 2.42
C PRO A 246 5.12 -22.55 3.72
N LEU A 247 3.80 -22.32 3.61
CA LEU A 247 2.88 -22.12 4.74
C LEU A 247 1.76 -23.18 4.75
N PRO A 248 1.46 -23.79 5.89
CA PRO A 248 2.21 -23.80 7.14
C PRO A 248 3.48 -24.63 7.05
N GLY A 249 3.66 -25.40 6.00
CA GLY A 249 4.76 -26.27 5.62
C GLY A 249 4.38 -27.14 4.46
N THR A 250 5.15 -28.22 4.20
CA THR A 250 4.83 -29.26 3.21
C THR A 250 4.51 -30.58 3.91
N SER A 251 3.97 -31.56 3.17
CA SER A 251 3.72 -32.89 3.73
C SER A 251 5.02 -33.59 4.23
N LYS A 252 6.16 -33.30 3.59
CA LYS A 252 7.47 -33.80 4.02
C LYS A 252 8.05 -33.01 5.18
N TYR A 253 7.75 -31.72 5.22
CA TYR A 253 8.25 -30.76 6.23
C TYR A 253 7.07 -29.97 6.83
N PRO A 254 6.27 -30.62 7.69
CA PRO A 254 5.13 -29.96 8.32
C PRO A 254 5.60 -28.84 9.25
N TRP A 255 4.73 -27.84 9.45
CA TRP A 255 4.97 -26.70 10.35
C TRP A 255 6.26 -25.93 10.06
N GLY A 256 6.64 -25.83 8.78
CA GLY A 256 7.85 -25.12 8.38
C GLY A 256 9.15 -25.81 8.81
N SER A 257 9.14 -27.11 9.12
CA SER A 257 10.34 -27.84 9.57
C SER A 257 11.48 -27.93 8.55
N SER A 258 11.26 -27.51 7.29
CA SER A 258 12.32 -27.27 6.29
C SER A 258 13.24 -26.07 6.62
N ARG A 259 12.82 -25.20 7.55
CA ARG A 259 13.52 -23.96 7.93
C ARG A 259 13.62 -23.81 9.45
N PRO A 260 14.35 -24.72 10.13
CA PRO A 260 14.38 -24.79 11.60
C PRO A 260 14.91 -23.52 12.25
N GLY A 261 14.42 -23.23 13.47
CA GLY A 261 14.80 -22.03 14.22
C GLY A 261 14.11 -20.73 13.75
N PRO A 262 14.65 -19.56 14.11
CA PRO A 262 14.10 -18.28 13.69
C PRO A 262 14.39 -18.05 12.21
N ASN A 263 13.36 -17.63 11.48
CA ASN A 263 13.47 -17.35 10.05
C ASN A 263 13.80 -15.87 9.80
N LEU A 264 15.01 -15.45 10.15
CA LEU A 264 15.48 -14.07 10.00
C LEU A 264 15.65 -13.72 8.52
N TYR A 265 15.19 -12.52 8.07
CA TYR A 265 14.50 -11.47 8.79
C TYR A 265 13.05 -11.34 8.34
N THR A 266 12.32 -12.46 8.24
CA THR A 266 10.89 -12.47 7.91
C THR A 266 10.05 -12.02 9.10
N ASN A 267 8.83 -11.52 8.86
CA ASN A 267 7.87 -11.06 9.88
C ASN A 267 8.50 -10.07 10.87
N SER A 268 9.27 -9.14 10.36
CA SER A 268 10.13 -8.25 11.18
C SER A 268 9.94 -6.81 10.79
N MET A 269 10.24 -5.93 11.74
CA MET A 269 10.61 -4.55 11.46
C MET A 269 12.13 -4.48 11.40
N ILE A 270 12.66 -3.90 10.33
CA ILE A 270 14.10 -3.70 10.13
C ILE A 270 14.44 -2.22 10.06
N LYS A 271 15.62 -1.85 10.57
CA LYS A 271 16.24 -0.54 10.38
C LYS A 271 17.53 -0.71 9.61
N LEU A 272 17.68 0.03 8.52
CA LEU A 272 18.84 -0.02 7.64
C LEU A 272 19.55 1.34 7.57
N ASP A 273 20.85 1.30 7.40
CA ASP A 273 21.67 2.45 7.05
C ASP A 273 21.34 2.92 5.61
N PRO A 274 21.01 4.20 5.38
CA PRO A 274 20.52 4.68 4.08
C PRO A 274 21.59 4.66 2.98
N ASP A 275 22.87 4.74 3.32
CA ASP A 275 23.94 4.81 2.34
C ASP A 275 24.46 3.44 1.90
N THR A 276 24.36 2.45 2.77
CA THR A 276 24.97 1.13 2.55
C THR A 276 23.96 -0.01 2.51
N GLY A 277 22.74 0.21 2.95
CA GLY A 277 21.72 -0.85 3.12
C GLY A 277 22.03 -1.84 4.23
N LYS A 278 23.04 -1.56 5.08
CA LYS A 278 23.40 -2.46 6.19
C LYS A 278 22.35 -2.41 7.29
N LEU A 279 22.02 -3.59 7.82
CA LEU A 279 21.14 -3.72 8.97
C LEU A 279 21.76 -3.06 10.21
N ILE A 280 20.99 -2.15 10.84
CA ILE A 280 21.34 -1.52 12.12
C ILE A 280 20.76 -2.35 13.27
N TRP A 281 19.46 -2.63 13.21
CA TRP A 281 18.76 -3.53 14.13
C TRP A 281 17.51 -4.11 13.46
N TYR A 282 16.94 -5.14 14.09
CA TYR A 282 15.64 -5.70 13.74
C TYR A 282 14.83 -6.04 14.99
N TYR A 283 13.52 -6.03 14.84
CA TYR A 283 12.55 -6.62 15.75
C TYR A 283 11.76 -7.69 14.98
N GLN A 284 11.73 -8.93 15.46
CA GLN A 284 10.99 -10.01 14.81
C GLN A 284 9.76 -10.38 15.65
N GLU A 285 8.55 -10.10 15.12
CA GLU A 285 7.30 -10.39 15.79
C GLU A 285 6.97 -11.88 15.79
N THR A 286 7.14 -12.52 14.64
CA THR A 286 6.81 -13.95 14.44
C THR A 286 8.06 -14.71 14.02
N PRO A 287 8.84 -15.27 14.96
CA PRO A 287 10.17 -15.83 14.65
C PRO A 287 10.16 -16.99 13.66
N HIS A 288 9.08 -17.80 13.65
CA HIS A 288 8.92 -18.94 12.75
C HIS A 288 7.50 -18.92 12.18
N GLY A 289 7.29 -18.12 11.14
CA GLY A 289 5.97 -17.92 10.56
C GLY A 289 5.40 -19.20 9.93
N ILE A 290 4.20 -19.58 10.36
CA ILE A 290 3.48 -20.74 9.82
C ILE A 290 2.06 -20.38 9.35
N TYR A 291 1.63 -19.11 9.56
CA TYR A 291 0.26 -18.66 9.35
C TYR A 291 0.11 -17.50 8.38
N ASP A 292 1.15 -17.12 7.63
CA ASP A 292 1.14 -15.92 6.77
C ASP A 292 0.94 -14.62 7.59
N TRP A 293 1.52 -14.57 8.78
CA TRP A 293 1.45 -13.41 9.64
C TRP A 293 2.59 -12.44 9.36
N ASP A 294 2.53 -11.83 8.17
CA ASP A 294 3.45 -10.75 7.80
C ASP A 294 3.48 -9.65 8.85
N PHE A 295 4.63 -9.06 9.07
CA PHE A 295 4.77 -7.81 9.83
C PHE A 295 5.10 -6.68 8.84
N GLN A 296 4.20 -6.48 7.87
CA GLN A 296 4.47 -5.85 6.57
C GLN A 296 4.25 -4.34 6.51
N ASN A 297 3.51 -3.76 7.46
CA ASN A 297 3.13 -2.36 7.35
C ASN A 297 4.34 -1.43 7.46
N SER A 298 4.27 -0.28 6.75
CA SER A 298 5.26 0.79 6.90
C SER A 298 5.32 1.23 8.36
N PRO A 299 6.47 1.18 9.03
CA PRO A 299 6.56 1.63 10.42
C PRO A 299 6.29 3.13 10.55
N ILE A 300 5.44 3.53 11.48
CA ILE A 300 5.24 4.94 11.82
C ILE A 300 6.41 5.42 12.68
N ILE A 301 7.11 6.46 12.25
CA ILE A 301 8.21 7.05 13.03
C ILE A 301 7.69 8.30 13.74
N THR A 302 7.62 8.25 15.07
CA THR A 302 7.05 9.33 15.85
C THR A 302 7.72 9.46 17.23
N LYS A 303 7.16 10.30 18.09
CA LYS A 303 7.61 10.46 19.49
C LYS A 303 6.55 9.98 20.44
N SER A 304 6.95 9.22 21.43
CA SER A 304 6.14 8.70 22.52
C SER A 304 6.84 8.99 23.84
N GLY A 305 6.21 9.74 24.75
CA GLY A 305 6.81 10.06 26.05
C GLY A 305 8.19 10.74 25.97
N GLY A 306 8.45 11.54 24.92
CA GLY A 306 9.74 12.18 24.66
C GLY A 306 10.80 11.28 24.00
N ARG A 307 10.50 10.01 23.75
CA ARG A 307 11.32 9.02 23.07
C ARG A 307 10.94 8.93 21.59
N GLU A 308 11.88 8.75 20.70
CA GLU A 308 11.58 8.40 19.32
C GLU A 308 11.29 6.90 19.20
N VAL A 309 10.15 6.55 18.61
CA VAL A 309 9.69 5.17 18.42
C VAL A 309 9.36 4.90 16.96
N ALA A 310 9.53 3.63 16.57
CA ALA A 310 9.00 3.09 15.32
C ALA A 310 7.85 2.13 15.67
N ILE A 311 6.67 2.34 15.09
CA ILE A 311 5.48 1.54 15.39
C ILE A 311 5.11 0.74 14.16
N GLY A 312 5.19 -0.59 14.26
CA GLY A 312 4.84 -1.52 13.19
C GLY A 312 3.64 -2.37 13.56
N SER A 313 3.06 -2.98 12.55
CA SER A 313 1.94 -3.92 12.70
C SER A 313 1.89 -4.90 11.54
N GLY A 314 1.04 -5.92 11.65
CA GLY A 314 0.88 -6.91 10.60
C GLY A 314 -0.31 -7.84 10.78
N LYS A 315 -0.38 -8.84 9.91
CA LYS A 315 -1.49 -9.81 9.83
C LYS A 315 -1.67 -10.66 11.10
N GLY A 316 -0.66 -10.75 11.96
CA GLY A 316 -0.77 -11.42 13.25
C GLY A 316 -1.62 -10.67 14.28
N GLY A 317 -2.18 -9.48 13.96
CA GLY A 317 -3.01 -8.71 14.87
C GLY A 317 -2.22 -8.08 16.01
N PHE A 318 -0.98 -7.66 15.78
CA PHE A 318 -0.14 -6.98 16.75
C PHE A 318 0.24 -5.59 16.26
N ALA A 319 0.15 -4.60 17.16
CA ALA A 319 0.78 -3.30 17.03
C ALA A 319 1.93 -3.21 18.02
N VAL A 320 3.11 -2.81 17.59
CA VAL A 320 4.33 -2.84 18.41
C VAL A 320 5.12 -1.57 18.23
N ALA A 321 5.43 -0.88 19.32
CA ALA A 321 6.37 0.23 19.33
C ALA A 321 7.74 -0.24 19.81
N VAL A 322 8.78 0.13 19.07
CA VAL A 322 10.17 -0.11 19.45
C VAL A 322 10.93 1.21 19.53
N ASP A 323 11.92 1.26 20.41
CA ASP A 323 12.84 2.39 20.51
C ASP A 323 13.68 2.50 19.20
N VAL A 324 13.69 3.67 18.59
CA VAL A 324 14.38 3.91 17.31
C VAL A 324 15.88 3.67 17.37
N LYS A 325 16.51 3.85 18.54
CA LYS A 325 17.96 3.69 18.71
C LYS A 325 18.36 2.24 18.91
N THR A 326 17.57 1.48 19.71
CA THR A 326 17.95 0.14 20.16
C THR A 326 17.18 -1.00 19.50
N GLY A 327 15.98 -0.74 18.96
CA GLY A 327 15.06 -1.76 18.50
C GLY A 327 14.35 -2.53 19.62
N GLU A 328 14.53 -2.11 20.87
CA GLU A 328 13.87 -2.72 22.04
C GLU A 328 12.39 -2.34 22.09
N VAL A 329 11.56 -3.30 22.48
CA VAL A 329 10.12 -3.11 22.59
C VAL A 329 9.79 -2.12 23.72
N VAL A 330 9.01 -1.09 23.39
CA VAL A 330 8.46 -0.13 24.32
C VAL A 330 7.09 -0.62 24.82
N TRP A 331 6.23 -0.97 23.88
CA TRP A 331 4.95 -1.64 24.16
C TRP A 331 4.55 -2.56 23.00
N ARG A 332 3.67 -3.53 23.28
CA ARG A 332 3.11 -4.49 22.32
C ARG A 332 1.66 -4.76 22.68
N SER A 333 0.76 -4.55 21.74
CA SER A 333 -0.68 -4.68 21.94
C SER A 333 -1.28 -5.67 20.95
N HIS A 334 -2.23 -6.45 21.42
CA HIS A 334 -3.09 -7.29 20.55
C HIS A 334 -4.24 -6.44 20.07
N VAL A 335 -4.58 -6.55 18.78
CA VAL A 335 -5.72 -5.87 18.15
C VAL A 335 -6.52 -6.85 17.31
N GLY A 336 -7.86 -6.72 17.32
CA GLY A 336 -8.76 -7.66 16.67
C GLY A 336 -8.92 -8.97 17.46
N ILE A 337 -9.43 -9.99 16.81
CA ILE A 337 -9.80 -11.27 17.47
C ILE A 337 -8.61 -12.22 17.49
N HIS A 338 -8.27 -12.70 18.71
CA HIS A 338 -7.26 -13.73 18.95
C HIS A 338 -7.89 -14.95 19.67
N ASN A 339 -7.54 -16.17 19.24
CA ASN A 339 -8.12 -17.39 19.81
C ASN A 339 -7.10 -18.39 20.34
N GLY A 340 -5.92 -17.90 20.75
CA GLY A 340 -4.92 -18.68 21.50
C GLY A 340 -3.88 -19.38 20.65
N HIS A 341 -3.65 -18.92 19.39
CA HIS A 341 -2.61 -19.41 18.50
C HIS A 341 -1.33 -18.53 18.46
N ASP A 342 -1.27 -17.47 19.27
CA ASP A 342 -0.18 -16.49 19.27
C ASP A 342 1.20 -17.06 19.63
N LYS A 343 1.23 -18.24 20.25
CA LYS A 343 2.47 -18.91 20.63
C LYS A 343 2.91 -20.01 19.65
N ASP A 344 2.13 -20.30 18.64
CA ASP A 344 2.41 -21.42 17.72
C ASP A 344 3.71 -21.24 16.94
N SER A 345 4.03 -19.99 16.56
CA SER A 345 5.33 -19.65 15.99
C SER A 345 6.52 -20.00 16.89
N LEU A 346 6.38 -19.79 18.21
CA LEU A 346 7.41 -20.13 19.19
C LEU A 346 7.54 -21.65 19.36
N TYR A 347 6.42 -22.38 19.31
CA TYR A 347 6.43 -23.84 19.35
C TYR A 347 7.10 -24.41 18.09
N ALA A 348 6.73 -23.90 16.91
CA ALA A 348 7.34 -24.29 15.64
C ALA A 348 8.86 -24.01 15.62
N MET A 349 9.28 -22.82 16.07
CA MET A 349 10.68 -22.45 16.18
C MET A 349 11.51 -23.43 17.01
N ARG A 350 10.92 -24.01 18.08
CA ARG A 350 11.57 -24.93 18.99
C ARG A 350 11.44 -26.39 18.57
N GLY A 351 10.69 -26.68 17.48
CA GLY A 351 10.37 -28.04 17.06
C GLY A 351 9.32 -28.74 17.96
N GLU A 352 8.57 -28.00 18.75
CA GLU A 352 7.51 -28.49 19.65
C GLU A 352 6.18 -28.61 18.89
N TYR A 353 6.18 -29.29 17.74
CA TYR A 353 5.04 -29.33 16.79
C TYR A 353 3.77 -29.97 17.35
N ASP A 354 3.90 -30.87 18.32
CA ASP A 354 2.81 -31.52 19.05
C ASP A 354 1.98 -30.54 19.91
N ARG A 355 2.52 -29.37 20.21
CA ARG A 355 1.82 -28.28 20.92
C ARG A 355 0.98 -27.41 20.02
N ILE A 356 1.18 -27.47 18.69
CA ILE A 356 0.44 -26.67 17.71
C ILE A 356 -0.90 -27.36 17.44
N ARG A 357 -1.98 -26.65 17.73
CA ARG A 357 -3.33 -27.20 17.53
C ARG A 357 -3.82 -26.93 16.12
N THR A 358 -4.53 -27.90 15.56
CA THR A 358 -5.32 -27.72 14.33
C THR A 358 -6.68 -27.14 14.65
N GLY A 359 -7.34 -26.54 13.66
CA GLY A 359 -8.66 -25.96 13.82
C GLY A 359 -8.72 -24.51 13.35
N ARG A 360 -9.71 -23.76 13.86
CA ARG A 360 -9.86 -22.33 13.56
C ARG A 360 -8.75 -21.53 14.22
N VAL A 361 -8.14 -20.63 13.43
CA VAL A 361 -7.09 -19.70 13.86
C VAL A 361 -7.54 -18.29 13.57
N GLU A 362 -7.43 -17.41 14.54
CA GLU A 362 -7.71 -15.99 14.46
C GLU A 362 -6.57 -15.20 15.10
N PRO A 363 -6.05 -14.18 14.39
CA PRO A 363 -6.34 -13.82 12.98
C PRO A 363 -5.92 -14.93 12.00
N GLY A 364 -6.64 -15.02 10.87
CA GLY A 364 -6.24 -15.87 9.75
C GLY A 364 -5.18 -15.21 8.86
N ARG A 365 -4.79 -15.87 7.76
CA ARG A 365 -3.72 -15.36 6.87
C ARG A 365 -4.03 -14.05 6.14
N LEU A 366 -5.30 -13.68 6.01
CA LEU A 366 -5.75 -12.37 5.51
C LEU A 366 -6.53 -11.61 6.61
N GLY A 367 -6.15 -11.82 7.86
CA GLY A 367 -6.70 -11.14 9.04
C GLY A 367 -5.68 -10.17 9.68
N GLY A 368 -6.02 -9.64 10.85
CA GLY A 368 -5.18 -8.71 11.59
C GLY A 368 -5.08 -7.34 10.94
N VAL A 369 -3.91 -6.71 11.00
CA VAL A 369 -3.66 -5.36 10.46
C VAL A 369 -3.01 -5.49 9.08
N ILE A 370 -3.85 -5.51 8.04
CA ILE A 370 -3.37 -5.68 6.65
C ILE A 370 -2.94 -4.34 6.05
N ALA A 371 -3.73 -3.29 6.26
CA ALA A 371 -3.52 -1.98 5.67
C ALA A 371 -2.74 -1.04 6.61
N PRO A 372 -2.10 0.03 6.08
CA PRO A 372 -1.34 0.98 6.88
C PRO A 372 -2.15 1.69 7.96
N MET A 373 -1.55 1.78 9.12
CA MET A 373 -2.01 2.56 10.27
C MET A 373 -1.88 4.06 10.02
N ALA A 374 -2.48 4.86 10.90
CA ALA A 374 -2.26 6.30 10.98
C ALA A 374 -1.98 6.72 12.43
N SER A 375 -1.37 7.89 12.64
CA SER A 375 -1.15 8.42 13.98
C SER A 375 -1.33 9.94 14.03
N ASP A 376 -1.79 10.43 15.17
CA ASP A 376 -1.65 11.80 15.60
C ASP A 376 -0.56 11.92 16.69
N GLU A 377 -0.55 13.02 17.43
CA GLU A 377 0.43 13.25 18.49
C GLU A 377 0.17 12.45 19.77
N GLU A 378 -1.02 11.84 19.92
CA GLU A 378 -1.48 11.15 21.13
C GLU A 378 -1.82 9.68 20.89
N ARG A 379 -2.18 9.29 19.65
CA ARG A 379 -2.78 8.00 19.34
C ARG A 379 -2.20 7.36 18.08
N VAL A 380 -2.29 6.04 18.06
CA VAL A 380 -2.12 5.24 16.83
C VAL A 380 -3.46 4.58 16.49
N TYR A 381 -3.86 4.65 15.25
CA TYR A 381 -5.11 4.08 14.74
C TYR A 381 -4.79 2.88 13.85
N THR A 382 -5.42 1.75 14.13
CA THR A 382 -5.19 0.48 13.42
C THR A 382 -6.44 0.03 12.67
N PRO A 383 -6.35 -0.22 11.34
CA PRO A 383 -7.42 -0.86 10.59
C PRO A 383 -7.33 -2.37 10.77
N ILE A 384 -8.41 -3.03 11.15
CA ILE A 384 -8.44 -4.44 11.52
C ILE A 384 -9.37 -5.22 10.61
N VAL A 385 -8.93 -6.41 10.22
CA VAL A 385 -9.70 -7.40 9.48
C VAL A 385 -9.87 -8.62 10.37
N ASN A 386 -11.10 -8.92 10.76
CA ASN A 386 -11.47 -10.10 11.54
C ASN A 386 -11.81 -11.27 10.61
N ARG A 387 -10.78 -11.83 9.99
CA ARG A 387 -10.86 -13.00 9.13
C ARG A 387 -10.17 -14.19 9.78
N SER A 388 -10.87 -15.32 9.87
CA SER A 388 -10.30 -16.57 10.35
C SER A 388 -9.68 -17.38 9.22
N MET A 389 -8.94 -18.43 9.58
CA MET A 389 -8.57 -19.55 8.71
C MET A 389 -8.79 -20.87 9.46
N THR A 390 -8.76 -21.98 8.74
CA THR A 390 -8.76 -23.32 9.35
C THR A 390 -7.47 -24.05 9.02
N VAL A 391 -6.68 -24.34 10.03
CA VAL A 391 -5.48 -25.15 9.91
C VAL A 391 -5.89 -26.63 10.00
N LYS A 392 -5.74 -27.36 8.90
CA LYS A 392 -6.11 -28.78 8.80
C LYS A 392 -4.98 -29.71 9.24
N SER A 393 -3.74 -29.29 9.00
CA SER A 393 -2.53 -30.04 9.35
C SER A 393 -1.30 -29.11 9.26
N GLY A 394 -0.12 -29.61 9.60
CA GLY A 394 1.14 -28.90 9.40
C GLY A 394 1.53 -28.61 7.93
N SER A 395 0.68 -28.97 6.98
CA SER A 395 0.91 -28.74 5.55
C SER A 395 -0.34 -28.25 4.80
N ALA A 396 -1.44 -27.94 5.50
CA ALA A 396 -2.69 -27.55 4.86
C ALA A 396 -3.49 -26.54 5.67
N ILE A 397 -3.84 -25.45 5.01
CA ILE A 397 -4.72 -24.37 5.50
C ILE A 397 -5.92 -24.27 4.55
N ALA A 398 -7.08 -23.91 5.09
CA ALA A 398 -8.24 -23.45 4.32
C ALA A 398 -8.58 -22.02 4.74
N GLU A 399 -8.92 -21.20 3.76
CA GLU A 399 -9.41 -19.85 4.01
C GLU A 399 -10.70 -19.87 4.82
N GLY A 400 -10.83 -18.88 5.70
CA GLY A 400 -12.08 -18.54 6.35
C GLY A 400 -12.82 -17.42 5.63
N SER A 401 -13.98 -17.04 6.16
CA SER A 401 -14.71 -15.86 5.71
C SER A 401 -14.13 -14.59 6.33
N ALA A 402 -14.18 -13.47 5.62
CA ALA A 402 -13.90 -12.15 6.17
C ALA A 402 -15.24 -11.54 6.57
N ASP A 403 -15.53 -11.58 7.85
CA ASP A 403 -16.88 -11.30 8.30
C ASP A 403 -17.02 -9.88 8.82
N THR A 404 -16.02 -9.37 9.59
CA THR A 404 -16.09 -8.06 10.24
C THR A 404 -14.75 -7.32 10.16
N GLY A 405 -14.77 -6.06 10.57
CA GLY A 405 -13.58 -5.24 10.72
C GLY A 405 -13.72 -4.30 11.90
N GLU A 406 -12.61 -3.72 12.29
CA GLU A 406 -12.57 -2.74 13.37
C GLU A 406 -11.60 -1.62 13.01
N VAL A 407 -11.81 -0.46 13.64
CA VAL A 407 -10.77 0.55 13.81
C VAL A 407 -10.54 0.72 15.29
N ALA A 408 -9.32 0.49 15.74
CA ALA A 408 -8.93 0.69 17.12
C ALA A 408 -7.99 1.89 17.27
N ALA A 409 -8.18 2.70 18.31
CA ALA A 409 -7.22 3.71 18.72
C ALA A 409 -6.44 3.22 19.93
N LEU A 410 -5.12 3.28 19.82
CA LEU A 410 -4.21 2.94 20.90
C LEU A 410 -3.54 4.21 21.41
N ASP A 411 -3.38 4.30 22.71
CA ASP A 411 -2.55 5.33 23.33
C ASP A 411 -1.10 5.23 22.83
N LEU A 412 -0.56 6.33 22.36
CA LEU A 412 0.76 6.35 21.72
C LEU A 412 1.89 6.00 22.70
N GLU A 413 1.73 6.31 23.98
CA GLU A 413 2.76 6.12 25.00
C GLU A 413 2.75 4.70 25.60
N THR A 414 1.56 4.14 25.81
CA THR A 414 1.38 2.88 26.52
C THR A 414 0.98 1.69 25.64
N GLY A 415 0.42 1.97 24.45
CA GLY A 415 -0.19 0.96 23.58
C GLY A 415 -1.55 0.46 24.08
N GLU A 416 -2.13 1.03 25.15
CA GLU A 416 -3.46 0.66 25.62
C GLU A 416 -4.54 1.04 24.62
N ILE A 417 -5.52 0.15 24.41
CA ILE A 417 -6.66 0.42 23.54
C ILE A 417 -7.58 1.44 24.25
N LEU A 418 -7.74 2.61 23.64
CA LEU A 418 -8.59 3.68 24.12
C LEU A 418 -10.04 3.52 23.70
N TRP A 419 -10.25 3.07 22.46
CA TRP A 419 -11.57 2.73 21.92
C TRP A 419 -11.44 1.81 20.71
N GLU A 420 -12.54 1.11 20.40
CA GLU A 420 -12.71 0.26 19.22
C GLU A 420 -14.06 0.57 18.56
N ALA A 421 -14.04 0.73 17.24
CA ALA A 421 -15.24 0.87 16.40
C ALA A 421 -15.38 -0.34 15.49
N SER A 422 -16.49 -1.10 15.63
CA SER A 422 -16.74 -2.34 14.88
C SER A 422 -17.59 -2.09 13.64
N PHE A 423 -17.30 -2.84 12.58
CA PHE A 423 -17.99 -2.78 11.28
C PHE A 423 -18.38 -4.17 10.82
N ASN A 424 -19.49 -4.27 10.08
CA ASN A 424 -19.95 -5.52 9.47
C ASN A 424 -19.17 -5.93 8.21
N SER A 425 -18.04 -5.26 7.95
CA SER A 425 -17.18 -5.50 6.81
C SER A 425 -15.73 -5.21 7.17
N PRO A 426 -14.76 -5.95 6.61
CA PRO A 426 -13.35 -5.70 6.84
C PRO A 426 -12.92 -4.27 6.48
N ILE A 427 -12.00 -3.71 7.26
CA ILE A 427 -11.37 -2.42 6.98
C ILE A 427 -10.07 -2.69 6.20
N TYR A 428 -10.18 -2.63 4.87
CA TYR A 428 -9.06 -2.90 3.96
C TYR A 428 -8.30 -1.65 3.54
N GLY A 429 -8.89 -0.46 3.69
CA GLY A 429 -8.22 0.78 3.32
C GLY A 429 -7.27 1.28 4.39
N ALA A 430 -6.15 1.87 3.95
CA ALA A 430 -5.24 2.57 4.83
C ALA A 430 -5.94 3.75 5.52
N LEU A 431 -5.71 3.93 6.82
CA LEU A 431 -6.32 5.02 7.58
C LEU A 431 -5.69 6.38 7.24
N LEU A 432 -6.43 7.45 7.48
CA LEU A 432 -5.95 8.83 7.38
C LEU A 432 -6.50 9.66 8.54
N VAL A 433 -5.62 10.36 9.26
CA VAL A 433 -6.02 11.31 10.30
C VAL A 433 -6.13 12.72 9.74
N VAL A 434 -7.24 13.39 10.04
CA VAL A 434 -7.52 14.75 9.61
C VAL A 434 -8.17 15.52 10.75
N ASN A 435 -7.42 16.39 11.40
CA ASN A 435 -7.90 17.13 12.58
C ASN A 435 -8.45 16.19 13.67
N ASP A 436 -9.75 16.27 13.95
CA ASP A 436 -10.46 15.43 14.94
C ASP A 436 -11.15 14.19 14.32
N LEU A 437 -10.75 13.78 13.10
CA LEU A 437 -11.33 12.67 12.35
C LEU A 437 -10.28 11.62 11.97
N VAL A 438 -10.71 10.35 11.96
CA VAL A 438 -10.02 9.24 11.30
C VAL A 438 -10.89 8.75 10.15
N PHE A 439 -10.34 8.73 8.94
CA PHE A 439 -11.00 8.17 7.77
C PHE A 439 -10.56 6.73 7.53
N ALA A 440 -11.52 5.88 7.19
CA ALA A 440 -11.34 4.47 6.82
C ALA A 440 -12.20 4.11 5.61
N THR A 441 -11.82 3.08 4.87
CA THR A 441 -12.66 2.48 3.81
C THR A 441 -12.87 1.00 4.07
N SER A 442 -14.08 0.49 3.78
CA SER A 442 -14.46 -0.90 4.01
C SER A 442 -14.64 -1.71 2.73
N GLY A 443 -14.48 -3.04 2.87
CA GLY A 443 -14.63 -3.99 1.77
C GLY A 443 -16.02 -3.99 1.12
N GLU A 444 -17.07 -3.59 1.84
CA GLU A 444 -18.42 -3.42 1.28
C GLU A 444 -18.63 -2.10 0.55
N GLY A 445 -17.62 -1.23 0.52
CA GLY A 445 -17.63 0.03 -0.21
C GLY A 445 -18.27 1.19 0.54
N PHE A 446 -17.77 1.49 1.73
CA PHE A 446 -18.07 2.73 2.44
C PHE A 446 -16.79 3.48 2.80
N ILE A 447 -16.89 4.80 2.81
CA ILE A 447 -15.98 5.68 3.53
C ILE A 447 -16.60 5.92 4.89
N HIS A 448 -15.82 5.80 5.95
CA HIS A 448 -16.19 6.08 7.32
C HIS A 448 -15.33 7.24 7.84
N ALA A 449 -15.92 8.19 8.54
CA ALA A 449 -15.21 9.24 9.30
C ALA A 449 -15.57 9.10 10.78
N LEU A 450 -14.57 8.76 11.58
CA LEU A 450 -14.70 8.51 13.01
C LEU A 450 -14.10 9.66 13.81
N ASN A 451 -14.71 10.01 14.93
CA ASN A 451 -14.15 10.99 15.85
C ASN A 451 -12.93 10.39 16.57
N VAL A 452 -11.79 11.08 16.57
CA VAL A 452 -10.51 10.60 17.15
C VAL A 452 -10.60 10.28 18.66
N ASN A 453 -11.51 10.93 19.39
CA ASN A 453 -11.62 10.78 20.86
C ASN A 453 -12.54 9.62 21.28
N SER A 454 -13.55 9.32 20.47
CA SER A 454 -14.61 8.38 20.87
C SER A 454 -14.77 7.16 19.96
N GLY A 455 -14.17 7.17 18.76
CA GLY A 455 -14.41 6.17 17.73
C GLY A 455 -15.82 6.22 17.12
N SER A 456 -16.66 7.18 17.54
CA SER A 456 -18.02 7.30 17.00
C SER A 456 -17.98 7.74 15.55
N GLU A 457 -18.72 7.06 14.68
CA GLU A 457 -18.88 7.47 13.28
C GLU A 457 -19.72 8.76 13.22
N VAL A 458 -19.16 9.81 12.62
CA VAL A 458 -19.80 11.12 12.46
C VAL A 458 -20.22 11.41 11.04
N TRP A 459 -19.69 10.66 10.08
CA TRP A 459 -20.08 10.72 8.67
C TRP A 459 -19.68 9.43 7.93
N GLY A 460 -20.48 9.07 6.93
CA GLY A 460 -20.20 7.97 6.03
C GLY A 460 -20.75 8.19 4.64
N ALA A 461 -20.11 7.60 3.63
CA ALA A 461 -20.54 7.67 2.24
C ALA A 461 -20.39 6.33 1.53
N LYS A 462 -21.44 5.93 0.80
CA LYS A 462 -21.43 4.73 -0.04
C LYS A 462 -20.61 4.97 -1.30
N LEU A 463 -19.69 4.06 -1.58
CA LEU A 463 -18.89 3.99 -2.81
C LEU A 463 -19.56 3.10 -3.87
N PRO A 464 -19.20 3.22 -5.15
CA PRO A 464 -19.80 2.44 -6.24
C PRO A 464 -19.43 0.94 -6.20
N SER A 465 -18.35 0.57 -5.52
CA SER A 465 -17.93 -0.82 -5.27
C SER A 465 -17.17 -0.92 -3.95
N GLY A 466 -16.74 -2.11 -3.57
CA GLY A 466 -15.87 -2.33 -2.43
C GLY A 466 -14.56 -1.53 -2.53
N SER A 467 -13.91 -1.25 -1.39
CA SER A 467 -12.65 -0.51 -1.37
C SER A 467 -11.61 -1.19 -0.49
N ASN A 468 -10.40 -1.27 -1.02
CA ASN A 468 -9.15 -1.55 -0.31
C ASN A 468 -8.14 -0.40 -0.46
N ALA A 469 -8.58 0.73 -1.00
CA ALA A 469 -7.78 1.94 -1.17
C ALA A 469 -7.88 2.85 0.05
N GLY A 470 -6.80 3.55 0.37
CA GLY A 470 -6.82 4.62 1.36
C GLY A 470 -7.51 5.89 0.84
N VAL A 471 -7.99 6.70 1.77
CA VAL A 471 -8.46 8.06 1.49
C VAL A 471 -7.25 9.01 1.43
N MET A 472 -7.31 10.01 0.54
CA MET A 472 -6.42 11.18 0.55
C MET A 472 -7.23 12.47 0.57
N ILE A 473 -6.77 13.43 1.35
CA ILE A 473 -7.39 14.75 1.48
C ILE A 473 -6.37 15.85 1.20
N SER A 474 -6.76 16.81 0.40
CA SER A 474 -5.99 18.03 0.15
C SER A 474 -6.95 19.23 0.07
N GLY A 475 -6.69 20.26 0.87
CA GLY A 475 -7.63 21.36 1.02
C GLY A 475 -9.01 20.87 1.50
N ASP A 476 -10.05 21.22 0.78
CA ASP A 476 -11.44 20.84 1.04
C ASP A 476 -11.93 19.63 0.22
N MET A 477 -11.00 18.93 -0.45
CA MET A 477 -11.27 17.78 -1.32
C MET A 477 -10.79 16.47 -0.72
N LEU A 478 -11.62 15.42 -0.85
CA LEU A 478 -11.34 14.03 -0.50
C LEU A 478 -11.40 13.17 -1.76
N VAL A 479 -10.39 12.33 -1.98
CA VAL A 479 -10.32 11.37 -3.08
C VAL A 479 -10.03 9.96 -2.57
N THR A 480 -10.70 8.95 -3.12
CA THR A 480 -10.44 7.53 -2.85
C THR A 480 -10.80 6.65 -4.04
N GLY A 481 -10.25 5.44 -4.07
CA GLY A 481 -10.59 4.42 -5.06
C GLY A 481 -11.63 3.43 -4.53
N ALA A 482 -12.58 3.05 -5.36
CA ALA A 482 -13.51 1.94 -5.14
C ALA A 482 -13.18 0.86 -6.16
N GLY A 483 -12.17 0.04 -5.85
CA GLY A 483 -11.54 -0.88 -6.80
C GLY A 483 -11.74 -2.37 -6.49
N LEU A 484 -12.45 -2.71 -5.41
CA LEU A 484 -12.72 -4.09 -5.01
C LEU A 484 -14.19 -4.43 -5.30
N PRO A 485 -14.53 -4.95 -6.49
CA PRO A 485 -15.91 -5.30 -6.80
C PRO A 485 -16.36 -6.52 -5.97
N ALA A 486 -17.44 -6.34 -5.19
CA ALA A 486 -18.00 -7.40 -4.34
C ALA A 486 -19.18 -8.11 -4.99
N ALA A 487 -19.79 -7.53 -6.02
CA ALA A 487 -20.98 -8.07 -6.70
C ALA A 487 -20.95 -7.80 -8.21
N GLU A 488 -21.64 -8.64 -8.98
CA GLU A 488 -21.81 -8.46 -10.41
C GLU A 488 -22.47 -7.10 -10.71
N GLY A 489 -21.94 -6.38 -11.71
CA GLY A 489 -22.43 -5.06 -12.11
C GLY A 489 -21.87 -3.88 -11.33
N GLN A 490 -21.06 -4.09 -10.30
CA GLN A 490 -20.31 -3.00 -9.68
C GLN A 490 -19.16 -2.57 -10.59
N MET A 491 -18.99 -1.24 -10.72
CA MET A 491 -17.94 -0.67 -11.56
C MET A 491 -16.90 0.03 -10.67
N PRO A 492 -15.63 -0.39 -10.75
CA PRO A 492 -14.53 0.30 -10.08
C PRO A 492 -14.44 1.77 -10.52
N LYS A 493 -14.27 2.67 -9.55
CA LYS A 493 -14.14 4.12 -9.81
C LYS A 493 -13.21 4.79 -8.83
N LEU A 494 -12.48 5.78 -9.31
CA LEU A 494 -11.94 6.83 -8.47
C LEU A 494 -13.04 7.85 -8.19
N VAL A 495 -13.19 8.30 -6.95
CA VAL A 495 -14.30 9.15 -6.52
C VAL A 495 -13.77 10.33 -5.71
N ALA A 496 -14.29 11.53 -5.99
CA ALA A 496 -13.96 12.72 -5.22
C ALA A 496 -15.18 13.33 -4.56
N TYR A 497 -14.95 13.88 -3.38
CA TYR A 497 -15.91 14.66 -2.60
C TYR A 497 -15.30 16.01 -2.29
N LYS A 498 -16.16 17.05 -2.21
CA LYS A 498 -15.76 18.42 -1.85
C LYS A 498 -16.65 18.93 -0.73
N LEU A 499 -16.05 19.69 0.19
CA LEU A 499 -16.77 20.36 1.28
C LEU A 499 -17.61 21.49 0.72
N GLY A 500 -18.94 21.48 1.00
CA GLY A 500 -19.85 22.52 0.53
C GLY A 500 -20.11 22.51 -0.98
N GLY A 501 -19.75 21.44 -1.68
CA GLY A 501 -19.94 21.26 -3.13
C GLY A 501 -21.40 21.13 -3.57
#